data_cd239679226b5fc73801d0a60106cff9
#
_entry.id   cd239679226b5fc73801d0a60106cff9
#
_cell.length_a   1.000
_cell.length_b   1.000
_cell.length_c   1.000
_cell.angle_alpha   90.00
_cell.angle_beta   90.00
_cell.angle_gamma   90.00
#
_symmetry.space_group_name_H-M   'P 1'
#
loop_
_entity.id
_entity.type
_entity.pdbx_description
1 polymer ?
#
loop_
_entity_poly.entity_id
_entity_poly.type
_entity_poly.pdbx_seq_one_letter_code
_entity_poly.pdbx_strand_id
1 'polypeptide(L)'
;KVAKTPGATAPSYAVVTNSTYDGLLYNTQFIKESLDCKHIHFDSAWVPYTNFNPIYEGKCGMSGEAMPGKVFYETQSTHKLLAAFSQASMIHVKGDFDKESFNEAFMMHTSTSPQYGIVASTETAAAMMRGNTGKKLMQDSIDRAIRFRKEIKRLEAESDSWFFDVWQPENIDTTECWKLDPSDTWHGFKNMDDNHMYLDPIKVTLLTPGMNKEGELEESGIPASLVAKFLDERGIVVEKTGPYNLLFLFSIGIDKSKAMQLLRGLTEFKRGYDLNLTIKSFLPSLYNEDPSFYEGMRVQELAQAIHDLTKKYNLPELMYKAFDVLPEMKVTPHAAWQEELRGNIEEIKLEEMVGRVSANMILPYPPGVPLVLPGE
;
A
#
# COMPACT_ATOMS: atom_id res chain seq x y z
N LYS A 1 -21.87 6.12 1.72
CA LYS A 1 -22.50 7.32 1.08
C LYS A 1 -23.54 6.93 0.03
N VAL A 2 -23.31 5.88 -0.78
CA VAL A 2 -24.23 5.44 -1.85
C VAL A 2 -25.61 5.04 -1.28
N ALA A 3 -25.64 4.31 -0.16
CA ALA A 3 -26.90 3.89 0.49
C ALA A 3 -27.75 5.04 1.05
N LYS A 4 -27.22 6.27 1.12
CA LYS A 4 -27.93 7.47 1.58
C LYS A 4 -28.38 8.38 0.43
N THR A 5 -28.12 8.00 -0.81
CA THR A 5 -28.59 8.77 -1.97
C THR A 5 -30.08 8.53 -2.17
N PRO A 6 -30.93 9.56 -2.17
CA PRO A 6 -32.37 9.40 -2.39
C PRO A 6 -32.64 8.68 -3.71
N GLY A 7 -33.43 7.62 -3.67
CA GLY A 7 -33.80 6.81 -4.83
C GLY A 7 -32.77 5.72 -5.23
N ALA A 8 -31.66 5.60 -4.52
CA ALA A 8 -30.73 4.47 -4.72
C ALA A 8 -31.32 3.17 -4.15
N THR A 9 -31.27 2.10 -4.90
CA THR A 9 -31.56 0.75 -4.41
C THR A 9 -30.36 0.18 -3.67
N ALA A 10 -30.57 -0.66 -2.65
CA ALA A 10 -29.50 -1.36 -1.97
C ALA A 10 -28.70 -2.21 -2.99
N PRO A 11 -27.36 -2.18 -2.97
CA PRO A 11 -26.57 -2.99 -3.89
C PRO A 11 -26.75 -4.48 -3.56
N SER A 12 -26.85 -5.32 -4.60
CA SER A 12 -26.89 -6.77 -4.41
C SER A 12 -25.52 -7.37 -4.12
N TYR A 13 -24.46 -6.65 -4.50
CA TYR A 13 -23.06 -7.05 -4.36
C TYR A 13 -22.19 -5.84 -4.04
N ALA A 14 -21.30 -5.98 -3.06
CA ALA A 14 -20.33 -4.96 -2.68
C ALA A 14 -18.93 -5.55 -2.63
N VAL A 15 -17.97 -4.86 -3.21
CA VAL A 15 -16.54 -5.15 -3.06
C VAL A 15 -15.92 -4.14 -2.09
N VAL A 16 -15.21 -4.65 -1.10
CA VAL A 16 -14.54 -3.85 -0.08
C VAL A 16 -13.08 -4.25 -0.03
N THR A 17 -12.19 -3.33 -0.33
CA THR A 17 -10.75 -3.53 -0.11
C THR A 17 -10.50 -3.62 1.40
N ASN A 18 -9.96 -4.75 1.87
CA ASN A 18 -9.86 -5.03 3.31
C ASN A 18 -8.74 -4.26 4.00
N SER A 19 -7.74 -3.75 3.28
CA SER A 19 -6.75 -2.85 3.86
C SER A 19 -6.34 -1.77 2.87
N THR A 20 -5.92 -0.61 3.43
CA THR A 20 -5.16 0.34 2.61
C THR A 20 -3.77 -0.22 2.31
N TYR A 21 -3.11 0.35 1.30
CA TYR A 21 -1.75 -0.04 0.95
C TYR A 21 -0.78 0.21 2.12
N ASP A 22 -0.96 1.29 2.86
CA ASP A 22 -0.14 1.70 4.00
C ASP A 22 -0.42 0.94 5.30
N GLY A 23 -1.39 0.01 5.30
CA GLY A 23 -1.61 -0.92 6.40
C GLY A 23 -2.74 -0.60 7.36
N LEU A 24 -3.70 0.23 6.95
CA LEU A 24 -4.93 0.35 7.73
C LEU A 24 -5.84 -0.84 7.42
N LEU A 25 -6.07 -1.67 8.40
CA LEU A 25 -7.01 -2.79 8.39
C LEU A 25 -8.36 -2.33 8.91
N TYR A 26 -9.44 -2.90 8.38
CA TYR A 26 -10.79 -2.59 8.82
C TYR A 26 -11.34 -3.66 9.76
N ASN A 27 -12.27 -3.25 10.61
CA ASN A 27 -13.14 -4.17 11.36
C ASN A 27 -14.13 -4.80 10.38
N THR A 28 -13.84 -6.04 9.96
CA THR A 28 -14.66 -6.73 8.95
C THR A 28 -16.05 -7.09 9.46
N GLN A 29 -16.22 -7.31 10.77
CA GLN A 29 -17.51 -7.57 11.36
C GLN A 29 -18.42 -6.34 11.28
N PHE A 30 -17.90 -5.16 11.62
CA PHE A 30 -18.62 -3.90 11.48
C PHE A 30 -19.08 -3.66 10.03
N ILE A 31 -18.21 -3.94 9.05
CA ILE A 31 -18.57 -3.82 7.63
C ILE A 31 -19.71 -4.77 7.25
N LYS A 32 -19.63 -6.04 7.68
CA LYS A 32 -20.67 -7.06 7.41
C LYS A 32 -22.03 -6.69 7.97
N GLU A 33 -22.04 -6.09 9.17
CA GLU A 33 -23.26 -5.64 9.84
C GLU A 33 -23.83 -4.37 9.23
N SER A 34 -22.96 -3.42 8.86
CA SER A 34 -23.36 -2.10 8.38
C SER A 34 -23.81 -2.06 6.92
N LEU A 35 -23.39 -3.03 6.10
CA LEU A 35 -23.77 -3.08 4.69
C LEU A 35 -25.05 -3.89 4.50
N ASP A 36 -26.12 -3.24 4.06
CA ASP A 36 -27.35 -3.92 3.59
C ASP A 36 -27.11 -4.46 2.18
N CYS A 37 -26.39 -5.59 2.12
CA CYS A 37 -25.99 -6.24 0.88
C CYS A 37 -25.92 -7.76 1.08
N LYS A 38 -26.49 -8.52 0.14
CA LYS A 38 -26.50 -9.98 0.19
C LYS A 38 -25.10 -10.56 0.00
N HIS A 39 -24.33 -10.02 -0.94
CA HIS A 39 -23.01 -10.52 -1.31
C HIS A 39 -21.95 -9.47 -0.99
N ILE A 40 -21.05 -9.76 -0.06
CA ILE A 40 -19.95 -8.88 0.32
C ILE A 40 -18.63 -9.58 0.01
N HIS A 41 -17.82 -8.96 -0.84
CA HIS A 41 -16.52 -9.47 -1.25
C HIS A 41 -15.40 -8.62 -0.67
N PHE A 42 -14.59 -9.20 0.18
CA PHE A 42 -13.38 -8.58 0.69
C PHE A 42 -12.22 -8.85 -0.27
N ASP A 43 -11.67 -7.78 -0.84
CA ASP A 43 -10.39 -7.84 -1.51
C ASP A 43 -9.29 -7.76 -0.44
N SER A 44 -8.80 -8.91 -0.04
CA SER A 44 -7.74 -9.10 0.95
C SER A 44 -6.41 -9.50 0.29
N ALA A 45 -6.21 -9.10 -0.97
CA ALA A 45 -5.00 -9.44 -1.73
C ALA A 45 -3.71 -9.07 -1.00
N TRP A 46 -3.74 -8.00 -0.18
CA TRP A 46 -2.60 -7.45 0.53
C TRP A 46 -2.42 -7.98 1.96
N VAL A 47 -3.37 -8.79 2.47
CA VAL A 47 -3.39 -9.20 3.87
C VAL A 47 -3.75 -10.67 4.08
N PRO A 48 -3.17 -11.63 3.31
CA PRO A 48 -3.52 -13.05 3.42
C PRO A 48 -3.05 -13.69 4.75
N TYR A 49 -2.24 -12.99 5.55
CA TYR A 49 -1.66 -13.45 6.82
C TYR A 49 -2.54 -13.15 8.04
N THR A 50 -3.62 -12.38 7.91
CA THR A 50 -4.42 -11.90 9.05
C THR A 50 -5.12 -12.98 9.87
N ASN A 51 -5.14 -14.22 9.40
CA ASN A 51 -5.70 -15.33 10.15
C ASN A 51 -4.67 -16.11 11.01
N PHE A 52 -3.40 -15.71 10.99
CA PHE A 52 -2.31 -16.48 11.60
C PHE A 52 -1.73 -15.86 12.87
N ASN A 53 -2.29 -14.76 13.37
CA ASN A 53 -1.88 -14.18 14.64
C ASN A 53 -3.07 -13.49 15.32
N PRO A 54 -3.24 -13.65 16.66
CA PRO A 54 -4.36 -13.05 17.41
C PRO A 54 -4.47 -11.52 17.31
N ILE A 55 -3.37 -10.82 17.04
CA ILE A 55 -3.36 -9.36 16.84
C ILE A 55 -4.29 -8.90 15.72
N TYR A 56 -4.57 -9.79 14.76
CA TYR A 56 -5.45 -9.53 13.62
C TYR A 56 -6.87 -10.08 13.79
N GLU A 57 -7.29 -10.46 14.99
CA GLU A 57 -8.63 -10.95 15.24
C GLU A 57 -9.70 -9.95 14.76
N GLY A 58 -10.69 -10.45 14.00
CA GLY A 58 -11.73 -9.60 13.40
C GLY A 58 -11.31 -8.79 12.17
N LYS A 59 -10.08 -8.95 11.66
CA LYS A 59 -9.55 -8.21 10.49
C LYS A 59 -9.55 -9.03 9.19
N CYS A 60 -9.77 -10.33 9.27
CA CYS A 60 -9.92 -11.22 8.11
C CYS A 60 -11.36 -11.16 7.59
N GLY A 61 -11.57 -11.14 6.29
CA GLY A 61 -12.88 -11.17 5.67
C GLY A 61 -13.69 -12.42 6.05
N MET A 62 -13.02 -13.55 6.34
CA MET A 62 -13.64 -14.78 6.80
C MET A 62 -13.83 -14.85 8.34
N SER A 63 -13.48 -13.80 9.10
CA SER A 63 -13.71 -13.78 10.56
C SER A 63 -15.18 -13.83 10.93
N GLY A 64 -15.48 -14.26 12.15
CA GLY A 64 -16.84 -14.36 12.69
C GLY A 64 -17.69 -15.49 12.07
N GLU A 65 -18.94 -15.58 12.49
CA GLU A 65 -19.89 -16.60 12.05
C GLU A 65 -20.55 -16.25 10.72
N ALA A 66 -21.16 -17.25 10.07
CA ALA A 66 -22.01 -17.02 8.91
C ALA A 66 -23.26 -16.21 9.32
N MET A 67 -23.66 -15.26 8.50
CA MET A 67 -24.85 -14.44 8.75
C MET A 67 -26.00 -14.90 7.85
N PRO A 68 -27.19 -15.15 8.39
CA PRO A 68 -28.34 -15.56 7.60
C PRO A 68 -28.63 -14.58 6.45
N GLY A 69 -28.82 -15.11 5.24
CA GLY A 69 -29.13 -14.31 4.05
C GLY A 69 -27.95 -13.56 3.43
N LYS A 70 -26.73 -13.67 4.00
CA LYS A 70 -25.52 -13.07 3.46
C LYS A 70 -24.49 -14.10 3.03
N VAL A 71 -23.74 -13.78 1.98
CA VAL A 71 -22.61 -14.56 1.48
C VAL A 71 -21.37 -13.67 1.46
N PHE A 72 -20.30 -14.13 2.07
CA PHE A 72 -19.02 -13.44 2.13
C PHE A 72 -18.02 -14.15 1.23
N TYR A 73 -17.33 -13.36 0.44
CA TYR A 73 -16.18 -13.77 -0.37
C TYR A 73 -14.93 -13.07 0.13
N GLU A 74 -13.79 -13.73 0.03
CA GLU A 74 -12.50 -13.12 0.31
C GLU A 74 -11.46 -13.61 -0.68
N THR A 75 -10.91 -12.71 -1.47
CA THR A 75 -9.80 -12.99 -2.38
C THR A 75 -8.48 -12.60 -1.74
N GLN A 76 -7.54 -13.53 -1.73
CA GLN A 76 -6.20 -13.38 -1.16
C GLN A 76 -5.13 -13.67 -2.20
N SER A 77 -4.14 -12.78 -2.34
CA SER A 77 -2.94 -13.03 -3.14
C SER A 77 -1.90 -13.72 -2.28
N THR A 78 -1.87 -15.04 -2.31
CA THR A 78 -0.95 -15.87 -1.51
C THR A 78 0.51 -15.57 -1.83
N HIS A 79 0.78 -15.16 -3.08
CA HIS A 79 2.12 -14.84 -3.57
C HIS A 79 2.70 -13.51 -3.02
N LYS A 80 1.87 -12.61 -2.47
CA LYS A 80 2.35 -11.29 -2.01
C LYS A 80 3.05 -11.37 -0.65
N LEU A 81 2.35 -11.81 0.38
CA LEU A 81 2.87 -11.78 1.76
C LEU A 81 2.88 -13.14 2.46
N LEU A 82 2.58 -14.21 1.73
CA LEU A 82 2.86 -15.59 2.10
C LEU A 82 3.91 -16.19 1.15
N ALA A 83 4.30 -17.46 1.36
CA ALA A 83 5.45 -18.06 0.67
C ALA A 83 5.09 -18.78 -0.64
N ALA A 84 4.08 -18.32 -1.39
CA ALA A 84 3.72 -18.91 -2.68
C ALA A 84 4.40 -18.19 -3.86
N PHE A 85 4.51 -18.87 -4.99
CA PHE A 85 5.04 -18.29 -6.23
C PHE A 85 4.10 -17.25 -6.81
N SER A 86 4.63 -16.34 -7.63
CA SER A 86 3.84 -15.32 -8.33
C SER A 86 2.64 -15.96 -9.04
N GLN A 87 1.52 -15.24 -9.08
CA GLN A 87 0.20 -15.65 -9.58
C GLN A 87 -0.61 -16.57 -8.65
N ALA A 88 -0.04 -17.09 -7.55
CA ALA A 88 -0.80 -17.86 -6.58
C ALA A 88 -1.83 -16.97 -5.86
N SER A 89 -3.09 -17.38 -5.89
CA SER A 89 -4.19 -16.70 -5.20
C SER A 89 -5.22 -17.70 -4.70
N MET A 90 -6.05 -17.27 -3.76
CA MET A 90 -7.15 -18.09 -3.20
C MET A 90 -8.41 -17.24 -3.11
N ILE A 91 -9.54 -17.88 -3.29
CA ILE A 91 -10.85 -17.32 -2.95
C ILE A 91 -11.51 -18.17 -1.88
N HIS A 92 -11.98 -17.54 -0.83
CA HIS A 92 -12.74 -18.16 0.26
C HIS A 92 -14.19 -17.72 0.16
N VAL A 93 -15.12 -18.62 0.49
CA VAL A 93 -16.55 -18.32 0.49
C VAL A 93 -17.18 -18.82 1.80
N LYS A 94 -18.00 -17.99 2.43
CA LYS A 94 -18.74 -18.30 3.66
C LYS A 94 -20.20 -17.88 3.53
N GLY A 95 -21.13 -18.73 3.94
CA GLY A 95 -22.56 -18.51 3.89
C GLY A 95 -23.28 -19.57 3.09
N ASP A 96 -24.56 -19.33 2.82
CA ASP A 96 -25.39 -20.22 2.00
C ASP A 96 -25.34 -19.77 0.54
N PHE A 97 -24.64 -20.53 -0.30
CA PHE A 97 -24.44 -20.23 -1.71
C PHE A 97 -24.55 -21.52 -2.56
N ASP A 98 -24.96 -21.36 -3.81
CA ASP A 98 -24.98 -22.44 -4.79
C ASP A 98 -23.55 -22.80 -5.22
N LYS A 99 -23.06 -23.93 -4.74
CA LYS A 99 -21.71 -24.41 -5.01
C LYS A 99 -21.49 -24.81 -6.47
N GLU A 100 -22.55 -25.31 -7.14
CA GLU A 100 -22.45 -25.74 -8.54
C GLU A 100 -22.30 -24.52 -9.44
N SER A 101 -23.20 -23.55 -9.32
CA SER A 101 -23.10 -22.28 -10.07
C SER A 101 -21.79 -21.51 -9.77
N PHE A 102 -21.33 -21.51 -8.51
CA PHE A 102 -20.05 -20.90 -8.16
C PHE A 102 -18.89 -21.62 -8.87
N ASN A 103 -18.88 -22.94 -8.85
CA ASN A 103 -17.83 -23.73 -9.50
C ASN A 103 -17.83 -23.56 -11.03
N GLU A 104 -18.99 -23.51 -11.66
CA GLU A 104 -19.10 -23.22 -13.09
C GLU A 104 -18.54 -21.84 -13.43
N ALA A 105 -18.94 -20.81 -12.68
CA ALA A 105 -18.41 -19.46 -12.86
C ALA A 105 -16.88 -19.40 -12.63
N PHE A 106 -16.37 -20.10 -11.62
CA PHE A 106 -14.93 -20.23 -11.36
C PHE A 106 -14.21 -20.87 -12.55
N MET A 107 -14.72 -22.01 -13.06
CA MET A 107 -14.12 -22.70 -14.20
C MET A 107 -14.13 -21.88 -15.48
N MET A 108 -15.13 -21.01 -15.69
CA MET A 108 -15.18 -20.09 -16.84
C MET A 108 -14.11 -19.01 -16.81
N HIS A 109 -13.58 -18.64 -15.63
CA HIS A 109 -12.65 -17.54 -15.43
C HIS A 109 -11.24 -18.00 -15.04
N THR A 110 -11.01 -19.30 -14.88
CA THR A 110 -9.69 -19.86 -14.52
C THR A 110 -9.15 -20.73 -15.65
N SER A 111 -7.84 -21.01 -15.59
CA SER A 111 -7.21 -21.93 -16.51
C SER A 111 -7.68 -23.38 -16.21
N THR A 112 -8.03 -24.14 -17.24
CA THR A 112 -8.26 -25.58 -17.17
C THR A 112 -6.99 -26.41 -17.12
N SER A 113 -5.82 -25.75 -17.29
CA SER A 113 -4.49 -26.37 -17.26
C SER A 113 -3.64 -25.68 -16.18
N PRO A 114 -3.84 -26.04 -14.89
CA PRO A 114 -3.15 -25.37 -13.79
C PRO A 114 -1.64 -25.61 -13.87
N GLN A 115 -0.89 -24.56 -13.54
CA GLN A 115 0.54 -24.63 -13.35
C GLN A 115 0.86 -25.38 -12.06
N TYR A 116 1.31 -26.65 -12.16
CA TYR A 116 1.59 -27.49 -10.97
C TYR A 116 2.63 -26.87 -10.02
N GLY A 117 3.62 -26.13 -10.53
CA GLY A 117 4.57 -25.41 -9.69
C GLY A 117 3.89 -24.36 -8.80
N ILE A 118 2.92 -23.62 -9.33
CA ILE A 118 2.14 -22.62 -8.55
C ILE A 118 1.26 -23.32 -7.51
N VAL A 119 0.56 -24.40 -7.92
CA VAL A 119 -0.27 -25.20 -7.00
C VAL A 119 0.57 -25.78 -5.86
N ALA A 120 1.72 -26.40 -6.17
CA ALA A 120 2.64 -26.93 -5.18
C ALA A 120 3.19 -25.85 -4.24
N SER A 121 3.49 -24.66 -4.77
CA SER A 121 3.93 -23.53 -3.94
C SER A 121 2.84 -23.05 -2.97
N THR A 122 1.57 -23.06 -3.41
CA THR A 122 0.42 -22.71 -2.55
C THR A 122 0.23 -23.73 -1.43
N GLU A 123 0.35 -25.03 -1.73
CA GLU A 123 0.32 -26.09 -0.71
C GLU A 123 1.49 -25.97 0.26
N THR A 124 2.69 -25.67 -0.23
CA THR A 124 3.86 -25.40 0.61
C THR A 124 3.62 -24.21 1.54
N ALA A 125 3.10 -23.11 1.03
CA ALA A 125 2.74 -21.94 1.83
C ALA A 125 1.69 -22.29 2.91
N ALA A 126 0.67 -23.08 2.55
CA ALA A 126 -0.32 -23.56 3.51
C ALA A 126 0.29 -24.44 4.60
N ALA A 127 1.22 -25.33 4.23
CA ALA A 127 1.95 -26.17 5.18
C ALA A 127 2.84 -25.35 6.14
N MET A 128 3.55 -24.34 5.63
CA MET A 128 4.35 -23.40 6.44
C MET A 128 3.49 -22.66 7.47
N MET A 129 2.29 -22.25 7.06
CA MET A 129 1.38 -21.45 7.91
C MET A 129 0.52 -22.30 8.84
N ARG A 130 0.61 -23.63 8.79
CA ARG A 130 -0.23 -24.52 9.59
C ARG A 130 0.16 -24.53 11.07
N GLY A 131 -0.84 -24.34 11.95
CA GLY A 131 -0.72 -24.48 13.39
C GLY A 131 0.28 -23.51 14.03
N ASN A 132 1.11 -23.98 14.94
CA ASN A 132 2.04 -23.14 15.69
C ASN A 132 3.18 -22.56 14.83
N THR A 133 3.54 -23.19 13.72
CA THR A 133 4.57 -22.67 12.83
C THR A 133 4.14 -21.34 12.20
N GLY A 134 2.94 -21.28 11.64
CA GLY A 134 2.41 -20.06 11.06
C GLY A 134 2.25 -18.94 12.10
N LYS A 135 1.74 -19.27 13.29
CA LYS A 135 1.64 -18.32 14.41
C LYS A 135 3.01 -17.74 14.77
N LYS A 136 4.02 -18.60 14.86
CA LYS A 136 5.40 -18.18 15.18
C LYS A 136 6.00 -17.30 14.06
N LEU A 137 5.84 -17.67 12.80
CA LEU A 137 6.35 -16.88 11.67
C LEU A 137 5.76 -15.46 11.68
N MET A 138 4.45 -15.34 11.92
CA MET A 138 3.80 -14.03 12.01
C MET A 138 4.23 -13.26 13.26
N GLN A 139 4.33 -13.92 14.42
CA GLN A 139 4.83 -13.27 15.63
C GLN A 139 6.26 -12.74 15.44
N ASP A 140 7.15 -13.54 14.86
CA ASP A 140 8.54 -13.13 14.57
C ASP A 140 8.59 -11.91 13.61
N SER A 141 7.64 -11.79 12.67
CA SER A 141 7.53 -10.62 11.79
C SER A 141 7.07 -9.37 12.53
N ILE A 142 6.04 -9.52 13.37
CA ILE A 142 5.50 -8.44 14.21
C ILE A 142 6.58 -7.95 15.18
N ASP A 143 7.27 -8.86 15.87
CA ASP A 143 8.33 -8.51 16.83
C ASP A 143 9.49 -7.76 16.14
N ARG A 144 9.84 -8.14 14.92
CA ARG A 144 10.88 -7.43 14.13
C ARG A 144 10.44 -6.02 13.76
N ALA A 145 9.21 -5.87 13.30
CA ALA A 145 8.66 -4.55 12.96
C ALA A 145 8.58 -3.63 14.19
N ILE A 146 8.10 -4.15 15.32
CA ILE A 146 8.04 -3.40 16.59
C ILE A 146 9.44 -3.01 17.07
N ARG A 147 10.41 -3.93 17.00
CA ARG A 147 11.81 -3.59 17.37
C ARG A 147 12.39 -2.51 16.47
N PHE A 148 12.15 -2.57 15.17
CA PHE A 148 12.60 -1.54 14.24
C PHE A 148 11.99 -0.18 14.57
N ARG A 149 10.67 -0.13 14.82
CA ARG A 149 9.97 1.10 15.24
C ARG A 149 10.55 1.69 16.52
N LYS A 150 10.76 0.86 17.53
CA LYS A 150 11.40 1.26 18.80
C LYS A 150 12.83 1.78 18.59
N GLU A 151 13.58 1.18 17.67
CA GLU A 151 14.95 1.61 17.38
C GLU A 151 14.99 2.98 16.70
N ILE A 152 14.07 3.28 15.78
CA ILE A 152 13.95 4.63 15.19
C ILE A 152 13.62 5.65 16.28
N LYS A 153 12.67 5.36 17.17
CA LYS A 153 12.35 6.27 18.30
C LYS A 153 13.50 6.43 19.29
N ARG A 154 14.28 5.38 19.53
CA ARG A 154 15.49 5.47 20.36
C ARG A 154 16.52 6.41 19.75
N LEU A 155 16.77 6.31 18.44
CA LEU A 155 17.69 7.20 17.72
C LEU A 155 17.22 8.66 17.77
N GLU A 156 15.92 8.91 17.63
CA GLU A 156 15.33 10.24 17.79
C GLU A 156 15.56 10.79 19.21
N ALA A 157 15.37 9.99 20.25
CA ALA A 157 15.57 10.41 21.65
C ALA A 157 17.05 10.63 22.01
N GLU A 158 17.98 9.92 21.36
CA GLU A 158 19.43 10.01 21.65
C GLU A 158 20.16 11.09 20.83
N SER A 159 19.52 11.64 19.79
CA SER A 159 20.17 12.60 18.88
C SER A 159 19.19 13.65 18.38
N ASP A 160 19.37 14.89 18.82
CA ASP A 160 18.59 16.05 18.37
C ASP A 160 18.69 16.27 16.83
N SER A 161 19.71 15.71 16.20
CA SER A 161 19.88 15.81 14.74
C SER A 161 19.18 14.70 13.96
N TRP A 162 18.68 13.63 14.60
CA TRP A 162 17.94 12.58 13.92
C TRP A 162 16.63 13.12 13.35
N PHE A 163 16.29 12.76 12.11
CA PHE A 163 15.15 13.36 11.43
C PHE A 163 14.16 12.35 10.84
N PHE A 164 14.43 11.06 10.89
CA PHE A 164 13.41 10.06 10.52
C PHE A 164 12.48 9.78 11.68
N ASP A 165 11.19 9.70 11.39
CA ASP A 165 10.17 9.29 12.34
C ASP A 165 9.36 8.11 11.78
N VAL A 166 8.52 7.50 12.60
CA VAL A 166 7.62 6.40 12.20
C VAL A 166 6.17 6.78 12.48
N TRP A 167 5.33 6.58 11.50
CA TRP A 167 3.88 6.72 11.67
C TRP A 167 3.35 5.55 12.49
N GLN A 168 2.98 5.83 13.76
CA GLN A 168 2.56 4.83 14.73
C GLN A 168 1.87 5.47 15.94
N PRO A 169 1.13 4.68 16.75
CA PRO A 169 0.67 5.09 18.06
C PRO A 169 1.85 5.48 18.99
N GLU A 170 1.57 6.33 19.99
CA GLU A 170 2.58 6.69 21.01
C GLU A 170 3.05 5.47 21.81
N ASN A 171 2.11 4.58 22.15
CA ASN A 171 2.40 3.30 22.77
C ASN A 171 2.17 2.17 21.75
N ILE A 172 3.14 1.24 21.65
CA ILE A 172 3.10 0.10 20.72
C ILE A 172 3.33 -1.24 21.42
N ASP A 173 3.19 -1.28 22.75
CA ASP A 173 3.55 -2.46 23.57
C ASP A 173 2.42 -3.49 23.66
N THR A 174 1.19 -3.09 23.45
CA THR A 174 0.02 -3.98 23.53
C THR A 174 -0.77 -4.04 22.23
N THR A 175 -1.59 -5.07 22.06
CA THR A 175 -2.44 -5.25 20.88
C THR A 175 -3.43 -4.09 20.70
N GLU A 176 -3.99 -3.61 21.82
CA GLU A 176 -5.03 -2.57 21.79
C GLU A 176 -4.52 -1.22 21.27
N CYS A 177 -3.22 -0.93 21.47
CA CYS A 177 -2.61 0.34 21.03
C CYS A 177 -2.61 0.54 19.52
N TRP A 178 -2.77 -0.53 18.72
CA TRP A 178 -2.79 -0.46 17.27
C TRP A 178 -4.16 -0.11 16.69
N LYS A 179 -5.21 -0.06 17.52
CA LYS A 179 -6.50 0.50 17.12
C LYS A 179 -6.39 2.00 16.97
N LEU A 180 -7.02 2.54 15.92
CA LEU A 180 -7.14 3.98 15.78
C LEU A 180 -8.28 4.45 16.68
N ASP A 181 -7.95 5.26 17.68
CA ASP A 181 -8.92 5.88 18.58
C ASP A 181 -9.26 7.28 18.02
N PRO A 182 -10.56 7.66 17.92
CA PRO A 182 -10.96 8.98 17.45
C PRO A 182 -10.37 10.16 18.24
N SER A 183 -9.97 9.95 19.47
CA SER A 183 -9.34 10.97 20.33
C SER A 183 -7.84 11.14 20.08
N ASP A 184 -7.20 10.17 19.43
CA ASP A 184 -5.77 10.21 19.12
C ASP A 184 -5.47 11.16 17.94
N THR A 185 -4.31 11.81 17.99
CA THR A 185 -3.86 12.75 16.95
C THR A 185 -2.78 12.19 16.04
N TRP A 186 -2.10 11.11 16.45
CA TRP A 186 -0.95 10.56 15.72
C TRP A 186 -1.30 10.09 14.30
N HIS A 187 -2.55 9.63 14.07
CA HIS A 187 -2.99 9.11 12.76
C HIS A 187 -3.50 10.19 11.80
N GLY A 188 -3.81 11.40 12.29
CA GLY A 188 -4.27 12.51 11.45
C GLY A 188 -5.72 12.42 10.94
N PHE A 189 -6.47 11.34 11.22
CA PHE A 189 -7.86 11.19 10.78
C PHE A 189 -8.82 11.97 11.69
N LYS A 190 -9.78 12.62 11.05
CA LYS A 190 -10.87 13.35 11.74
C LYS A 190 -12.20 12.64 11.49
N ASN A 191 -13.13 12.69 12.46
CA ASN A 191 -14.50 12.19 12.31
C ASN A 191 -14.59 10.70 11.96
N MET A 192 -13.75 9.88 12.56
CA MET A 192 -13.81 8.42 12.44
C MET A 192 -14.62 7.83 13.61
N ASP A 193 -15.24 6.67 13.38
CA ASP A 193 -15.90 5.91 14.43
C ASP A 193 -14.89 5.09 15.23
N ASP A 194 -15.17 4.85 16.51
CA ASP A 194 -14.37 3.96 17.34
C ASP A 194 -14.36 2.53 16.78
N ASN A 195 -13.24 1.82 17.00
CA ASN A 195 -13.05 0.43 16.58
C ASN A 195 -13.27 0.17 15.07
N HIS A 196 -13.11 1.19 14.24
CA HIS A 196 -13.31 1.09 12.79
C HIS A 196 -12.05 0.61 12.08
N MET A 197 -10.89 1.12 12.45
CA MET A 197 -9.60 0.85 11.81
C MET A 197 -8.52 0.42 12.79
N TYR A 198 -7.50 -0.22 12.24
CA TYR A 198 -6.38 -0.79 12.96
C TYR A 198 -5.11 -0.64 12.13
N LEU A 199 -4.02 -0.14 12.71
CA LEU A 199 -2.74 -0.05 11.99
C LEU A 199 -1.98 -1.37 12.08
N ASP A 200 -1.64 -1.92 10.95
CA ASP A 200 -0.85 -3.15 10.85
C ASP A 200 0.61 -2.92 11.27
N PRO A 201 1.08 -3.55 12.34
CA PRO A 201 2.43 -3.32 12.84
C PRO A 201 3.54 -3.71 11.86
N ILE A 202 3.31 -4.68 10.95
CA ILE A 202 4.33 -5.13 9.98
C ILE A 202 4.48 -4.21 8.76
N LYS A 203 3.56 -3.29 8.57
CA LYS A 203 3.62 -2.25 7.53
C LYS A 203 4.14 -0.97 8.15
N VAL A 204 5.43 -0.71 7.97
CA VAL A 204 6.14 0.37 8.64
C VAL A 204 6.28 1.56 7.70
N THR A 205 5.51 2.61 7.96
CA THR A 205 5.65 3.89 7.27
C THR A 205 6.65 4.76 8.01
N LEU A 206 7.79 5.00 7.36
CA LEU A 206 8.82 5.93 7.81
C LEU A 206 8.53 7.32 7.26
N LEU A 207 8.66 8.35 8.07
CA LEU A 207 8.46 9.74 7.71
C LEU A 207 9.81 10.44 7.51
N THR A 208 9.86 11.34 6.53
CA THR A 208 10.99 12.24 6.27
C THR A 208 10.56 13.68 6.49
N PRO A 209 11.46 14.63 6.83
CA PRO A 209 11.14 16.05 7.01
C PRO A 209 10.57 16.70 5.74
N GLY A 210 9.71 17.69 5.90
CA GLY A 210 9.21 18.52 4.82
C GLY A 210 7.70 18.64 4.76
N MET A 211 6.98 17.86 5.57
CA MET A 211 5.53 17.96 5.73
C MET A 211 5.17 17.70 7.20
N ASN A 212 4.39 18.60 7.79
CA ASN A 212 3.93 18.48 9.17
C ASN A 212 2.76 17.47 9.31
N LYS A 213 2.31 17.24 10.55
CA LYS A 213 1.22 16.29 10.85
C LYS A 213 -0.13 16.73 10.30
N GLU A 214 -0.30 18.01 10.03
CA GLU A 214 -1.50 18.62 9.44
C GLU A 214 -1.52 18.47 7.90
N GLY A 215 -0.43 17.98 7.30
CA GLY A 215 -0.27 17.81 5.86
C GLY A 215 0.23 19.07 5.14
N GLU A 216 0.73 20.06 5.87
CA GLU A 216 1.25 21.29 5.31
C GLU A 216 2.75 21.15 5.01
N LEU A 217 3.18 21.69 3.87
CA LEU A 217 4.58 21.67 3.47
C LEU A 217 5.40 22.70 4.28
N GLU A 218 6.50 22.23 4.86
CA GLU A 218 7.42 23.03 5.67
C GLU A 218 8.29 23.96 4.79
N GLU A 219 9.21 24.71 5.38
CA GLU A 219 10.11 25.59 4.64
C GLU A 219 11.21 24.81 3.91
N SER A 220 11.70 23.75 4.54
CA SER A 220 12.70 22.85 3.97
C SER A 220 12.27 21.40 4.13
N GLY A 221 12.82 20.48 3.32
CA GLY A 221 12.44 19.10 3.40
C GLY A 221 13.43 18.14 2.75
N ILE A 222 13.27 16.86 3.12
CA ILE A 222 14.00 15.74 2.53
C ILE A 222 12.99 14.86 1.81
N PRO A 223 12.80 15.04 0.49
CA PRO A 223 11.86 14.22 -0.27
C PRO A 223 12.18 12.73 -0.14
N ALA A 224 11.15 11.93 0.11
CA ALA A 224 11.31 10.49 0.32
C ALA A 224 11.91 9.77 -0.91
N SER A 225 11.71 10.31 -2.11
CA SER A 225 12.32 9.79 -3.34
C SER A 225 13.86 9.79 -3.31
N LEU A 226 14.46 10.80 -2.68
CA LEU A 226 15.92 10.88 -2.51
C LEU A 226 16.44 9.78 -1.57
N VAL A 227 15.71 9.53 -0.47
CA VAL A 227 16.03 8.45 0.48
C VAL A 227 15.83 7.08 -0.20
N ALA A 228 14.74 6.91 -0.95
CA ALA A 228 14.46 5.68 -1.69
C ALA A 228 15.58 5.35 -2.70
N LYS A 229 16.02 6.34 -3.50
CA LYS A 229 17.13 6.17 -4.46
C LYS A 229 18.43 5.77 -3.75
N PHE A 230 18.71 6.39 -2.60
CA PHE A 230 19.88 6.04 -1.80
C PHE A 230 19.85 4.61 -1.26
N LEU A 231 18.68 4.17 -0.79
CA LEU A 231 18.48 2.81 -0.29
C LEU A 231 18.55 1.78 -1.42
N ASP A 232 17.98 2.09 -2.58
CA ASP A 232 17.99 1.24 -3.78
C ASP A 232 19.43 0.94 -4.25
N GLU A 233 20.30 1.95 -4.31
CA GLU A 233 21.74 1.77 -4.61
C GLU A 233 22.47 0.85 -3.63
N ARG A 234 21.86 0.55 -2.48
CA ARG A 234 22.38 -0.36 -1.44
C ARG A 234 21.61 -1.69 -1.38
N GLY A 235 20.79 -1.96 -2.39
CA GLY A 235 20.00 -3.19 -2.50
C GLY A 235 18.84 -3.27 -1.48
N ILE A 236 18.35 -2.12 -1.00
CA ILE A 236 17.19 -2.04 -0.12
C ILE A 236 16.03 -1.47 -0.91
N VAL A 237 15.08 -2.34 -1.26
CA VAL A 237 13.89 -1.96 -2.03
C VAL A 237 12.82 -1.41 -1.08
N VAL A 238 12.33 -0.20 -1.39
CA VAL A 238 11.20 0.43 -0.70
C VAL A 238 9.91 -0.05 -1.34
N GLU A 239 8.93 -0.43 -0.56
CA GLU A 239 7.65 -0.93 -1.07
C GLU A 239 6.80 0.16 -1.74
N LYS A 240 6.73 1.33 -1.11
CA LYS A 240 6.04 2.50 -1.65
C LYS A 240 6.77 3.76 -1.22
N THR A 241 6.93 4.69 -2.15
CA THR A 241 7.50 6.02 -1.91
C THR A 241 6.42 7.08 -2.13
N GLY A 242 6.08 7.81 -1.08
CA GLY A 242 5.25 9.01 -1.17
C GLY A 242 6.11 10.28 -1.21
N PRO A 243 5.52 11.47 -1.12
CA PRO A 243 6.31 12.71 -1.10
C PRO A 243 7.30 12.79 0.06
N TYR A 244 6.86 12.47 1.30
CA TYR A 244 7.66 12.51 2.53
C TYR A 244 7.47 11.26 3.39
N ASN A 245 7.17 10.13 2.77
CA ASN A 245 7.05 8.87 3.49
C ASN A 245 7.53 7.69 2.65
N LEU A 246 7.98 6.64 3.34
CA LEU A 246 8.48 5.39 2.77
C LEU A 246 7.80 4.23 3.47
N LEU A 247 7.18 3.33 2.73
CA LEU A 247 6.60 2.11 3.29
C LEU A 247 7.59 0.94 3.21
N PHE A 248 7.79 0.26 4.31
CA PHE A 248 8.56 -0.98 4.42
C PHE A 248 7.69 -2.13 4.92
N LEU A 249 7.87 -3.30 4.33
CA LEU A 249 7.15 -4.51 4.70
C LEU A 249 8.03 -5.45 5.53
N PHE A 250 7.60 -5.76 6.74
CA PHE A 250 8.24 -6.76 7.60
C PHE A 250 7.52 -8.10 7.48
N SER A 251 7.51 -8.67 6.27
CA SER A 251 6.88 -9.96 6.00
C SER A 251 7.63 -11.13 6.64
N ILE A 252 7.06 -12.35 6.56
CA ILE A 252 7.68 -13.59 7.07
C ILE A 252 9.05 -13.91 6.43
N GLY A 253 9.37 -13.30 5.28
CA GLY A 253 10.66 -13.42 4.60
C GLY A 253 11.73 -12.43 5.05
N ILE A 254 11.40 -11.49 5.94
CA ILE A 254 12.37 -10.52 6.48
C ILE A 254 13.01 -11.10 7.74
N ASP A 255 14.30 -11.26 7.72
CA ASP A 255 15.09 -11.68 8.88
C ASP A 255 15.72 -10.48 9.63
N LYS A 256 16.43 -10.80 10.73
CA LYS A 256 17.12 -9.78 11.53
C LYS A 256 18.19 -9.03 10.73
N SER A 257 18.89 -9.71 9.82
CA SER A 257 19.97 -9.12 9.02
C SER A 257 19.42 -8.04 8.08
N LYS A 258 18.30 -8.32 7.39
CA LYS A 258 17.62 -7.36 6.49
C LYS A 258 17.11 -6.13 7.27
N ALA A 259 16.52 -6.33 8.45
CA ALA A 259 16.09 -5.23 9.30
C ALA A 259 17.26 -4.34 9.75
N MET A 260 18.40 -4.95 10.11
CA MET A 260 19.62 -4.21 10.47
C MET A 260 20.25 -3.53 9.26
N GLN A 261 20.17 -4.10 8.05
CA GLN A 261 20.63 -3.47 6.82
C GLN A 261 19.84 -2.19 6.53
N LEU A 262 18.51 -2.22 6.68
CA LEU A 262 17.67 -1.03 6.54
C LEU A 262 18.09 0.07 7.54
N LEU A 263 18.22 -0.28 8.82
CA LEU A 263 18.62 0.69 9.84
C LEU A 263 19.99 1.31 9.55
N ARG A 264 20.96 0.48 9.11
CA ARG A 264 22.27 0.97 8.67
C ARG A 264 22.15 1.93 7.48
N GLY A 265 21.34 1.57 6.46
CA GLY A 265 21.11 2.41 5.29
C GLY A 265 20.57 3.79 5.69
N LEU A 266 19.59 3.84 6.60
CA LEU A 266 19.04 5.10 7.11
C LEU A 266 20.10 5.92 7.88
N THR A 267 20.91 5.27 8.70
CA THR A 267 22.01 5.92 9.44
C THR A 267 23.10 6.46 8.50
N GLU A 268 23.44 5.70 7.46
CA GLU A 268 24.39 6.13 6.42
C GLU A 268 23.82 7.31 5.60
N PHE A 269 22.53 7.25 5.26
CA PHE A 269 21.88 8.39 4.60
C PHE A 269 21.97 9.65 5.46
N LYS A 270 21.56 9.54 6.73
CA LYS A 270 21.63 10.64 7.71
C LYS A 270 23.02 11.26 7.78
N ARG A 271 24.03 10.41 7.96
CA ARG A 271 25.42 10.87 8.05
C ARG A 271 25.88 11.59 6.78
N GLY A 272 25.58 11.03 5.59
CA GLY A 272 25.99 11.65 4.33
C GLY A 272 25.24 12.96 4.06
N TYR A 273 23.99 13.05 4.46
CA TYR A 273 23.17 14.26 4.39
C TYR A 273 23.73 15.36 5.30
N ASP A 274 24.07 15.06 6.56
CA ASP A 274 24.65 16.02 7.51
C ASP A 274 26.03 16.54 7.06
N LEU A 275 26.84 15.67 6.49
CA LEU A 275 28.14 16.04 5.90
C LEU A 275 27.97 16.79 4.57
N ASN A 276 26.76 16.92 4.08
CA ASN A 276 26.40 17.54 2.81
C ASN A 276 27.29 17.07 1.66
N LEU A 277 27.38 15.74 1.49
CA LEU A 277 28.22 15.11 0.47
C LEU A 277 27.77 15.50 -0.95
N THR A 278 28.71 15.44 -1.92
CA THR A 278 28.36 15.62 -3.33
C THR A 278 27.52 14.48 -3.86
N ILE A 279 26.64 14.73 -4.84
CA ILE A 279 25.84 13.70 -5.48
C ILE A 279 26.72 12.59 -6.06
N LYS A 280 27.86 12.96 -6.65
CA LYS A 280 28.87 12.01 -7.16
C LYS A 280 29.32 10.97 -6.13
N SER A 281 29.48 11.35 -4.87
CA SER A 281 29.92 10.44 -3.80
C SER A 281 28.77 9.80 -3.03
N PHE A 282 27.60 10.46 -2.99
CA PHE A 282 26.46 10.06 -2.19
C PHE A 282 25.50 9.15 -2.96
N LEU A 283 25.25 9.46 -4.25
CA LEU A 283 24.37 8.79 -5.18
C LEU A 283 25.05 8.59 -6.54
N PRO A 284 26.09 7.74 -6.61
CA PRO A 284 26.91 7.60 -7.82
C PRO A 284 26.11 7.11 -9.04
N SER A 285 25.08 6.29 -8.87
CA SER A 285 24.22 5.88 -10.01
C SER A 285 23.45 7.06 -10.57
N LEU A 286 22.87 7.88 -9.71
CA LEU A 286 22.16 9.10 -10.14
C LEU A 286 23.10 10.09 -10.81
N TYR A 287 24.31 10.30 -10.27
CA TYR A 287 25.33 11.13 -10.89
C TYR A 287 25.65 10.67 -12.31
N ASN A 288 25.78 9.36 -12.55
CA ASN A 288 26.11 8.79 -13.84
C ASN A 288 24.99 8.91 -14.88
N GLU A 289 23.74 9.15 -14.47
CA GLU A 289 22.62 9.40 -15.38
C GLU A 289 22.78 10.75 -16.12
N ASP A 290 23.24 11.80 -15.43
CA ASP A 290 23.57 13.10 -16.01
C ASP A 290 24.74 13.78 -15.26
N PRO A 291 25.99 13.40 -15.55
CA PRO A 291 27.13 13.97 -14.88
C PRO A 291 27.25 15.50 -15.02
N SER A 292 26.79 16.07 -16.14
CA SER A 292 26.85 17.49 -16.40
C SER A 292 25.93 18.30 -15.49
N PHE A 293 24.75 17.75 -15.22
CA PHE A 293 23.77 18.37 -14.34
C PHE A 293 24.17 18.27 -12.85
N TYR A 294 24.72 17.13 -12.43
CA TYR A 294 25.03 16.87 -11.03
C TYR A 294 26.47 17.26 -10.61
N GLU A 295 27.34 17.75 -11.53
CA GLU A 295 28.72 18.08 -11.21
C GLU A 295 28.81 19.19 -10.14
N GLY A 296 29.44 18.88 -9.01
CA GLY A 296 29.57 19.78 -7.88
C GLY A 296 28.33 19.90 -6.98
N MET A 297 27.17 19.44 -7.44
CA MET A 297 25.91 19.50 -6.67
C MET A 297 26.01 18.67 -5.39
N ARG A 298 25.46 19.20 -4.29
CA ARG A 298 25.45 18.57 -2.98
C ARG A 298 24.06 18.02 -2.63
N VAL A 299 24.02 17.04 -1.71
CA VAL A 299 22.76 16.32 -1.39
C VAL A 299 21.70 17.23 -0.79
N GLN A 300 22.07 18.20 0.07
CA GLN A 300 21.10 19.14 0.65
C GLN A 300 20.54 20.11 -0.41
N GLU A 301 21.36 20.51 -1.37
CA GLU A 301 20.95 21.34 -2.50
C GLU A 301 19.92 20.60 -3.38
N LEU A 302 20.20 19.35 -3.72
CA LEU A 302 19.25 18.52 -4.48
C LEU A 302 17.94 18.29 -3.70
N ALA A 303 18.04 17.99 -2.39
CA ALA A 303 16.86 17.80 -1.53
C ALA A 303 15.98 19.05 -1.53
N GLN A 304 16.57 20.23 -1.33
CA GLN A 304 15.84 21.49 -1.33
C GLN A 304 15.23 21.80 -2.71
N ALA A 305 15.97 21.58 -3.80
CA ALA A 305 15.43 21.80 -5.16
C ALA A 305 14.19 20.95 -5.45
N ILE A 306 14.20 19.67 -5.06
CA ILE A 306 13.03 18.79 -5.20
C ILE A 306 11.88 19.25 -4.27
N HIS A 307 12.21 19.65 -3.05
CA HIS A 307 11.23 20.18 -2.08
C HIS A 307 10.55 21.45 -2.60
N ASP A 308 11.32 22.39 -3.15
CA ASP A 308 10.80 23.65 -3.72
C ASP A 308 9.86 23.38 -4.92
N LEU A 309 10.18 22.39 -5.77
CA LEU A 309 9.28 21.96 -6.83
C LEU A 309 7.98 21.36 -6.26
N THR A 310 8.09 20.55 -5.21
CA THR A 310 6.94 19.97 -4.52
C THR A 310 6.03 21.05 -3.95
N LYS A 311 6.61 22.10 -3.32
CA LYS A 311 5.86 23.26 -2.84
C LYS A 311 5.25 24.08 -3.97
N LYS A 312 6.05 24.40 -5.00
CA LYS A 312 5.60 25.22 -6.13
C LYS A 312 4.33 24.67 -6.78
N TYR A 313 4.24 23.36 -6.90
CA TYR A 313 3.10 22.69 -7.53
C TYR A 313 2.11 22.11 -6.52
N ASN A 314 2.35 22.22 -5.23
CA ASN A 314 1.57 21.56 -4.17
C ASN A 314 1.27 20.09 -4.51
N LEU A 315 2.33 19.33 -4.84
CA LEU A 315 2.20 17.96 -5.35
C LEU A 315 1.36 17.04 -4.45
N PRO A 316 1.45 17.07 -3.10
CA PRO A 316 0.61 16.23 -2.26
C PRO A 316 -0.88 16.48 -2.49
N GLU A 317 -1.31 17.73 -2.60
CA GLU A 317 -2.71 18.08 -2.87
C GLU A 317 -3.14 17.67 -4.28
N LEU A 318 -2.28 17.89 -5.28
CA LEU A 318 -2.56 17.48 -6.66
C LEU A 318 -2.73 15.98 -6.80
N MET A 319 -1.95 15.18 -6.08
CA MET A 319 -2.06 13.71 -6.06
C MET A 319 -3.44 13.24 -5.58
N TYR A 320 -4.04 13.93 -4.60
CA TYR A 320 -5.41 13.64 -4.14
C TYR A 320 -6.45 14.16 -5.12
N LYS A 321 -6.32 15.41 -5.57
CA LYS A 321 -7.27 16.04 -6.50
C LYS A 321 -7.36 15.28 -7.84
N ALA A 322 -6.30 14.63 -8.27
CA ALA A 322 -6.31 13.83 -9.48
C ALA A 322 -7.37 12.70 -9.45
N PHE A 323 -7.77 12.24 -8.26
CA PHE A 323 -8.82 11.22 -8.10
C PHE A 323 -10.20 11.78 -7.75
N ASP A 324 -10.31 13.09 -7.51
CA ASP A 324 -11.59 13.74 -7.20
C ASP A 324 -12.43 14.02 -8.45
N VAL A 325 -11.77 14.17 -9.59
CA VAL A 325 -12.40 14.44 -10.87
C VAL A 325 -12.41 13.15 -11.69
N LEU A 326 -13.61 12.67 -11.98
CA LEU A 326 -13.78 11.56 -12.91
C LEU A 326 -13.94 12.13 -14.32
N PRO A 327 -13.07 11.78 -15.27
CA PRO A 327 -13.22 12.18 -16.65
C PRO A 327 -14.54 11.69 -17.24
N GLU A 328 -15.09 12.43 -18.22
CA GLU A 328 -16.32 12.02 -18.88
C GLU A 328 -16.05 10.90 -19.88
N MET A 329 -16.71 9.76 -19.72
CA MET A 329 -16.64 8.65 -20.66
C MET A 329 -17.31 9.04 -21.99
N LYS A 330 -16.53 9.23 -23.05
CA LYS A 330 -17.03 9.59 -24.40
C LYS A 330 -17.37 8.36 -25.24
N VAL A 331 -16.57 7.31 -25.10
CA VAL A 331 -16.83 5.98 -25.70
C VAL A 331 -16.52 4.91 -24.66
N THR A 332 -17.09 3.73 -24.82
CA THR A 332 -16.78 2.63 -23.88
C THR A 332 -15.32 2.19 -24.03
N PRO A 333 -14.67 1.65 -22.99
CA PRO A 333 -13.31 1.10 -23.10
C PRO A 333 -13.17 0.06 -24.22
N HIS A 334 -14.23 -0.77 -24.44
CA HIS A 334 -14.26 -1.71 -25.55
C HIS A 334 -14.23 -1.01 -26.91
N ALA A 335 -15.00 0.06 -27.09
CA ALA A 335 -15.00 0.81 -28.36
C ALA A 335 -13.66 1.50 -28.61
N ALA A 336 -13.06 2.11 -27.57
CA ALA A 336 -11.71 2.71 -27.65
C ALA A 336 -10.67 1.66 -28.07
N TRP A 337 -10.70 0.48 -27.46
CA TRP A 337 -9.82 -0.63 -27.84
C TRP A 337 -10.03 -1.12 -29.28
N GLN A 338 -11.28 -1.14 -29.78
CA GLN A 338 -11.53 -1.48 -31.17
C GLN A 338 -10.92 -0.46 -32.16
N GLU A 339 -10.92 0.82 -31.81
CA GLU A 339 -10.27 1.85 -32.64
C GLU A 339 -8.74 1.72 -32.61
N GLU A 340 -8.17 1.37 -31.45
CA GLU A 340 -6.74 1.05 -31.32
C GLU A 340 -6.36 -0.13 -32.23
N LEU A 341 -7.13 -1.23 -32.21
CA LEU A 341 -6.89 -2.40 -33.08
C LEU A 341 -6.98 -2.07 -34.59
N ARG A 342 -7.76 -1.06 -34.97
CA ARG A 342 -7.89 -0.59 -36.33
C ARG A 342 -6.80 0.40 -36.71
N GLY A 343 -5.96 0.83 -35.76
CA GLY A 343 -4.95 1.86 -35.99
C GLY A 343 -5.50 3.29 -36.07
N ASN A 344 -6.73 3.52 -35.62
CA ASN A 344 -7.38 4.83 -35.57
C ASN A 344 -7.00 5.63 -34.33
N ILE A 345 -5.74 5.54 -33.93
CA ILE A 345 -5.15 6.27 -32.78
C ILE A 345 -3.92 7.06 -33.26
N GLU A 346 -3.54 8.06 -32.51
CA GLU A 346 -2.29 8.79 -32.69
C GLU A 346 -1.51 8.92 -31.41
N GLU A 347 -0.19 8.89 -31.47
CA GLU A 347 0.67 9.26 -30.33
C GLU A 347 0.79 10.77 -30.28
N ILE A 348 0.54 11.32 -29.09
CA ILE A 348 0.61 12.75 -28.83
C ILE A 348 1.49 13.04 -27.62
N LYS A 349 2.00 14.26 -27.52
CA LYS A 349 2.73 14.69 -26.32
C LYS A 349 1.76 14.92 -25.16
N LEU A 350 2.29 14.79 -23.94
CA LEU A 350 1.51 14.97 -22.72
C LEU A 350 0.81 16.34 -22.66
N GLU A 351 1.46 17.38 -23.16
CA GLU A 351 0.93 18.75 -23.18
C GLU A 351 -0.28 18.91 -24.13
N GLU A 352 -0.45 17.99 -25.07
CA GLU A 352 -1.52 18.01 -26.07
C GLU A 352 -2.71 17.12 -25.71
N MET A 353 -2.67 16.43 -24.54
CA MET A 353 -3.69 15.44 -24.18
C MET A 353 -5.01 16.05 -23.70
N VAL A 354 -5.00 17.31 -23.23
CA VAL A 354 -6.20 17.94 -22.67
C VAL A 354 -7.27 18.10 -23.75
N GLY A 355 -8.48 17.56 -23.46
CA GLY A 355 -9.61 17.59 -24.40
C GLY A 355 -9.60 16.46 -25.43
N ARG A 356 -8.67 15.50 -25.35
CA ARG A 356 -8.59 14.31 -26.19
C ARG A 356 -9.22 13.12 -25.48
N VAL A 357 -9.69 12.14 -26.26
CA VAL A 357 -10.18 10.86 -25.72
C VAL A 357 -9.02 9.89 -25.65
N SER A 358 -8.79 9.31 -24.48
CA SER A 358 -7.67 8.39 -24.28
C SER A 358 -7.96 7.01 -24.89
N ALA A 359 -6.99 6.47 -25.63
CA ALA A 359 -6.99 5.07 -26.04
C ALA A 359 -6.39 4.16 -24.95
N ASN A 360 -5.52 4.72 -24.10
CA ASN A 360 -4.78 3.98 -23.07
C ASN A 360 -5.26 4.32 -21.67
N MET A 361 -5.00 3.39 -20.75
CA MET A 361 -5.18 3.62 -19.32
C MET A 361 -4.01 4.42 -18.74
N ILE A 362 -4.28 5.47 -17.97
CA ILE A 362 -3.28 6.17 -17.16
C ILE A 362 -3.41 5.67 -15.74
N LEU A 363 -2.41 4.91 -15.31
CA LEU A 363 -2.45 4.15 -14.05
C LEU A 363 -1.19 4.45 -13.22
N PRO A 364 -1.27 5.28 -12.17
CA PRO A 364 -0.19 5.35 -11.19
C PRO A 364 -0.12 4.06 -10.36
N TYR A 365 1.08 3.55 -10.14
CA TYR A 365 1.29 2.35 -9.36
C TYR A 365 2.51 2.50 -8.42
N PRO A 366 2.35 2.23 -7.11
CA PRO A 366 1.11 1.98 -6.37
C PRO A 366 0.19 3.22 -6.28
N PRO A 367 -1.13 3.09 -6.05
CA PRO A 367 -1.86 1.88 -5.64
C PRO A 367 -2.49 1.07 -6.79
N GLY A 368 -2.34 1.48 -8.05
CA GLY A 368 -2.97 0.80 -9.17
C GLY A 368 -4.44 1.20 -9.37
N VAL A 369 -4.78 2.45 -9.04
CA VAL A 369 -6.10 3.05 -9.30
C VAL A 369 -5.99 3.89 -10.57
N PRO A 370 -6.77 3.62 -11.62
CA PRO A 370 -6.73 4.40 -12.85
C PRO A 370 -7.12 5.87 -12.60
N LEU A 371 -6.37 6.80 -13.19
CA LEU A 371 -6.74 8.21 -13.29
C LEU A 371 -7.58 8.47 -14.54
N VAL A 372 -7.28 7.76 -15.63
CA VAL A 372 -8.00 7.85 -16.90
C VAL A 372 -8.17 6.45 -17.46
N LEU A 373 -9.37 6.10 -17.87
CA LEU A 373 -9.68 4.86 -18.57
C LEU A 373 -9.70 5.07 -20.09
N PRO A 374 -9.49 4.01 -20.89
CA PRO A 374 -9.72 4.11 -22.32
C PRO A 374 -11.16 4.57 -22.60
N GLY A 375 -11.31 5.59 -23.45
CA GLY A 375 -12.61 6.16 -23.78
C GLY A 375 -13.02 7.40 -22.96
N GLU A 376 -12.24 7.76 -21.96
CA GLU A 376 -12.41 9.01 -21.19
C GLU A 376 -11.64 10.17 -21.81
#